data_240321d430e181417075452394872d1f
#
_entry.id   240321d430e181417075452394872d1f
#
_cell.length_a   1.000
_cell.length_b   1.000
_cell.length_c   1.000
_cell.angle_alpha   90.00
_cell.angle_beta   90.00
_cell.angle_gamma   90.00
#
_symmetry.space_group_name_H-M   'P 1'
#
loop_
_entity.id
_entity.type
_entity.pdbx_description
1 polymer ?
#
loop_
_entity_poly.entity_id
_entity_poly.type
_entity_poly.pdbx_seq_one_letter_code
_entity_poly.pdbx_strand_id
1 'polypeptide(L)'
;MNKFFAAACLLAVFTMPARAEKINLVADDRVEWHQNEQKMVAVGNAVASKQDMSVRADTITAFYENAGAASDRQKSKSQIKTVHAKGGVVMKSARADGFGDTLDYDVAADTMVLRGRPAKIKTETEDITARGSITY
;
A
#
# COMPACT_ATOMS: atom_id res chain seq x y z
N MET A 1 48.24 37.72 15.60
CA MET A 1 47.93 36.64 14.64
C MET A 1 46.58 36.08 14.94
N ASN A 2 45.64 36.58 14.26
CA ASN A 2 44.26 36.16 14.52
C ASN A 2 43.90 35.02 13.59
N LYS A 3 43.84 33.86 14.16
CA LYS A 3 43.29 32.72 13.45
C LYS A 3 41.76 32.77 13.63
N PHE A 4 41.10 33.31 12.67
CA PHE A 4 39.67 33.19 12.59
C PHE A 4 39.33 31.79 12.14
N PHE A 5 39.06 30.96 13.10
CA PHE A 5 38.32 29.73 12.83
C PHE A 5 36.88 30.12 12.55
N ALA A 6 36.60 30.35 11.30
CA ALA A 6 35.25 30.32 10.86
C ALA A 6 34.74 28.89 11.02
N ALA A 7 34.11 28.63 12.14
CA ALA A 7 33.33 27.43 12.31
C ALA A 7 32.13 27.57 11.35
N ALA A 8 32.32 27.10 10.15
CA ALA A 8 31.23 26.85 9.26
C ALA A 8 30.40 25.73 9.90
N CYS A 9 29.40 26.10 10.67
CA CYS A 9 28.31 25.22 11.01
C CYS A 9 27.65 24.83 9.69
N LEU A 10 28.16 23.76 9.12
CA LEU A 10 27.46 23.07 8.05
C LEU A 10 26.23 22.47 8.69
N LEU A 11 25.15 23.24 8.72
CA LEU A 11 23.81 22.73 8.91
C LEU A 11 23.56 21.78 7.73
N ALA A 12 23.97 20.55 7.91
CA ALA A 12 23.49 19.47 7.07
C ALA A 12 21.98 19.37 7.34
N VAL A 13 21.25 20.12 6.58
CA VAL A 13 19.81 19.88 6.46
C VAL A 13 19.71 18.49 5.83
N PHE A 14 19.59 17.49 6.66
CA PHE A 14 19.13 16.20 6.22
C PHE A 14 17.71 16.36 5.75
N THR A 15 17.53 16.81 4.52
CA THR A 15 16.31 16.62 3.82
C THR A 15 16.19 15.10 3.63
N MET A 16 15.52 14.46 4.56
CA MET A 16 15.09 13.08 4.33
C MET A 16 14.27 13.10 3.05
N PRO A 17 14.70 12.38 1.99
CA PRO A 17 13.84 12.26 0.84
C PRO A 17 12.54 11.65 1.35
N ALA A 18 11.42 12.32 1.08
CA ALA A 18 10.12 11.74 1.30
C ALA A 18 10.15 10.38 0.59
N ARG A 19 10.21 9.31 1.35
CA ARG A 19 10.18 7.98 0.79
C ARG A 19 8.82 7.84 0.13
N ALA A 20 8.82 7.78 -1.19
CA ALA A 20 7.64 7.39 -1.93
C ALA A 20 7.17 6.05 -1.31
N GLU A 21 5.97 6.02 -0.80
CA GLU A 21 5.39 4.85 -0.17
C GLU A 21 5.35 3.72 -1.18
N LYS A 22 6.19 2.72 -0.95
CA LYS A 22 6.35 1.60 -1.84
C LYS A 22 5.41 0.48 -1.41
N ILE A 23 4.52 0.08 -2.29
CA ILE A 23 3.71 -1.11 -2.09
C ILE A 23 4.46 -2.30 -2.69
N ASN A 24 4.74 -3.30 -1.88
CA ASN A 24 5.31 -4.56 -2.31
C ASN A 24 4.19 -5.57 -2.54
N LEU A 25 4.22 -6.21 -3.70
CA LEU A 25 3.25 -7.23 -4.06
C LEU A 25 3.97 -8.54 -4.33
N VAL A 26 3.61 -9.59 -3.59
CA VAL A 26 4.21 -10.92 -3.68
C VAL A 26 3.10 -11.95 -3.81
N ALA A 27 3.34 -13.02 -4.54
CA ALA A 27 2.40 -14.14 -4.67
C ALA A 27 3.16 -15.46 -4.81
N ASP A 28 2.55 -16.56 -4.36
CA ASP A 28 3.14 -17.90 -4.45
C ASP A 28 3.02 -18.50 -5.85
N ASP A 29 1.91 -18.21 -6.53
CA ASP A 29 1.62 -18.79 -7.83
C ASP A 29 2.21 -17.96 -8.97
N ARG A 30 1.72 -16.74 -9.15
CA ARG A 30 2.17 -15.86 -10.21
C ARG A 30 1.82 -14.41 -9.93
N VAL A 31 2.57 -13.53 -10.56
CA VAL A 31 2.24 -12.12 -10.67
C VAL A 31 2.16 -11.78 -12.15
N GLU A 32 1.03 -11.27 -12.58
CA GLU A 32 0.77 -10.85 -13.96
C GLU A 32 0.78 -9.34 -14.06
N TRP A 33 1.46 -8.82 -15.07
CA TRP A 33 1.49 -7.40 -15.34
C TRP A 33 0.75 -7.10 -16.64
N HIS A 34 -0.39 -6.46 -16.53
CA HIS A 34 -1.22 -6.05 -17.66
C HIS A 34 -1.00 -4.58 -17.99
N GLN A 35 -0.06 -4.30 -18.88
CA GLN A 35 0.31 -2.92 -19.22
C GLN A 35 -0.83 -2.13 -19.84
N ASN A 36 -1.61 -2.75 -20.72
CA ASN A 36 -2.72 -2.09 -21.42
C ASN A 36 -3.86 -1.71 -20.46
N GLU A 37 -4.06 -2.51 -19.43
CA GLU A 37 -5.09 -2.29 -18.43
C GLU A 37 -4.58 -1.55 -17.20
N GLN A 38 -3.28 -1.26 -17.16
CA GLN A 38 -2.61 -0.58 -16.06
C GLN A 38 -2.88 -1.25 -14.71
N LYS A 39 -2.71 -2.57 -14.67
CA LYS A 39 -2.89 -3.35 -13.45
C LYS A 39 -1.85 -4.45 -13.31
N MET A 40 -1.59 -4.81 -12.08
CA MET A 40 -0.86 -6.01 -11.69
C MET A 40 -1.79 -6.94 -10.93
N VAL A 41 -1.75 -8.22 -11.25
CA VAL A 41 -2.54 -9.24 -10.59
C VAL A 41 -1.61 -10.25 -9.94
N ALA A 42 -1.72 -10.42 -8.65
CA ALA A 42 -1.00 -11.43 -7.88
C ALA A 42 -1.96 -12.54 -7.48
N VAL A 43 -1.62 -13.77 -7.80
CA VAL A 43 -2.47 -14.95 -7.59
C VAL A 43 -1.76 -15.97 -6.73
N GLY A 44 -2.48 -16.52 -5.78
CA GLY A 44 -2.01 -17.56 -4.87
C GLY A 44 -1.33 -16.98 -3.63
N ASN A 45 -2.02 -17.01 -2.50
CA ASN A 45 -1.53 -16.42 -1.25
C ASN A 45 -0.85 -15.07 -1.46
N ALA A 46 -1.50 -14.19 -2.20
CA ALA A 46 -0.96 -12.89 -2.53
C ALA A 46 -0.86 -12.02 -1.28
N VAL A 47 0.24 -11.31 -1.17
CA VAL A 47 0.50 -10.38 -0.06
C VAL A 47 0.89 -9.04 -0.63
N ALA A 48 0.13 -8.01 -0.29
CA ALA A 48 0.49 -6.62 -0.53
C ALA A 48 0.92 -6.00 0.79
N SER A 49 2.06 -5.36 0.82
CA SER A 49 2.57 -4.71 2.02
C SER A 49 3.02 -3.28 1.75
N LYS A 50 2.71 -2.40 2.69
CA LYS A 50 3.07 -0.99 2.66
C LYS A 50 3.38 -0.54 4.09
N GLN A 51 4.62 -0.14 4.35
CA GLN A 51 5.06 0.21 5.70
C GLN A 51 4.73 -0.91 6.71
N ASP A 52 3.94 -0.64 7.71
CA ASP A 52 3.50 -1.55 8.78
C ASP A 52 2.15 -2.22 8.50
N MET A 53 1.61 -2.05 7.31
CA MET A 53 0.36 -2.68 6.89
C MET A 53 0.62 -3.77 5.87
N SER A 54 -0.03 -4.91 6.03
CA SER A 54 -0.03 -6.00 5.06
C SER A 54 -1.43 -6.55 4.84
N VAL A 55 -1.71 -6.92 3.60
CA VAL A 55 -2.97 -7.55 3.19
C VAL A 55 -2.65 -8.87 2.51
N ARG A 56 -3.23 -9.94 2.97
CA ARG A 56 -3.16 -11.26 2.36
C ARG A 56 -4.52 -11.65 1.79
N ALA A 57 -4.52 -12.19 0.59
CA ALA A 57 -5.71 -12.70 -0.07
C ALA A 57 -5.35 -13.76 -1.10
N ASP A 58 -6.34 -14.46 -1.64
CA ASP A 58 -6.11 -15.41 -2.73
C ASP A 58 -5.64 -14.70 -3.99
N THR A 59 -6.24 -13.56 -4.29
CA THR A 59 -5.89 -12.72 -5.43
C THR A 59 -5.86 -11.25 -5.02
N ILE A 60 -4.81 -10.55 -5.39
CA ILE A 60 -4.69 -9.11 -5.20
C ILE A 60 -4.46 -8.46 -6.55
N THR A 61 -5.28 -7.48 -6.89
CA THR A 61 -5.14 -6.66 -8.08
C THR A 61 -4.77 -5.24 -7.68
N ALA A 62 -3.65 -4.75 -8.18
CA ALA A 62 -3.22 -3.38 -7.97
C ALA A 62 -3.36 -2.60 -9.28
N PHE A 63 -4.17 -1.55 -9.25
CA PHE A 63 -4.31 -0.62 -10.37
C PHE A 63 -3.34 0.53 -10.18
N TYR A 64 -2.61 0.84 -11.22
CA TYR A 64 -1.64 1.93 -11.20
C TYR A 64 -1.92 2.93 -12.32
N GLU A 65 -1.43 4.13 -12.14
CA GLU A 65 -1.46 5.18 -13.14
C GLU A 65 -0.03 5.52 -13.55
N ASN A 66 0.20 5.56 -14.85
CA ASN A 66 1.45 6.07 -15.36
C ASN A 66 1.44 7.59 -15.19
N ALA A 67 2.15 8.08 -14.17
CA ALA A 67 2.33 9.50 -13.97
C ALA A 67 3.31 10.04 -15.02
N GLY A 68 2.79 10.82 -15.96
CA GLY A 68 3.59 11.62 -16.84
C GLY A 68 3.63 11.18 -18.29
N ALA A 69 3.74 12.18 -19.16
CA ALA A 69 3.98 11.99 -20.57
C ALA A 69 5.29 11.22 -20.81
N ALA A 70 5.32 10.40 -21.83
CA ALA A 70 6.40 9.50 -22.22
C ALA A 70 7.79 10.12 -22.44
N SER A 71 8.01 11.37 -22.10
CA SER A 71 9.26 12.09 -22.31
C SER A 71 10.32 11.87 -21.23
N ASP A 72 9.96 11.42 -20.06
CA ASP A 72 10.92 11.15 -18.99
C ASP A 72 11.09 9.66 -18.76
N ARG A 73 12.00 9.07 -19.49
CA ARG A 73 12.42 7.67 -19.34
C ARG A 73 12.98 7.33 -17.96
N GLN A 74 13.19 8.32 -17.09
CA GLN A 74 13.80 8.13 -15.78
C GLN A 74 12.82 8.19 -14.61
N LYS A 75 11.56 8.53 -14.83
CA LYS A 75 10.60 8.76 -13.75
C LYS A 75 9.21 8.24 -14.02
N SER A 76 9.08 7.16 -14.77
CA SER A 76 7.80 6.45 -14.79
C SER A 76 7.62 5.72 -13.45
N LYS A 77 7.42 6.51 -12.40
CA LYS A 77 6.91 6.00 -11.15
C LYS A 77 5.44 5.73 -11.36
N SER A 78 5.15 4.51 -11.80
CA SER A 78 3.80 4.01 -11.75
C SER A 78 3.33 4.08 -10.30
N GLN A 79 2.40 4.98 -10.04
CA GLN A 79 1.79 5.11 -8.73
C GLN A 79 0.59 4.19 -8.65
N ILE A 80 0.57 3.32 -7.65
CA ILE A 80 -0.59 2.49 -7.38
C ILE A 80 -1.72 3.38 -6.86
N LYS A 81 -2.86 3.35 -7.53
CA LYS A 81 -4.06 4.09 -7.17
C LYS A 81 -4.98 3.32 -6.26
N THR A 82 -5.29 2.10 -6.63
CA THR A 82 -6.20 1.25 -5.88
C THR A 82 -5.65 -0.16 -5.78
N VAL A 83 -5.93 -0.80 -4.67
CA VAL A 83 -5.62 -2.20 -4.43
C VAL A 83 -6.90 -2.94 -4.12
N HIS A 84 -7.15 -4.01 -4.85
CA HIS A 84 -8.32 -4.85 -4.69
C HIS A 84 -7.89 -6.25 -4.30
N ALA A 85 -8.29 -6.71 -3.13
CA ALA A 85 -7.99 -8.03 -2.62
C ALA A 85 -9.26 -8.87 -2.57
N LYS A 86 -9.19 -10.12 -3.00
CA LYS A 86 -10.31 -11.03 -3.05
C LYS A 86 -9.93 -12.42 -2.56
N GLY A 87 -10.81 -13.01 -1.76
CA GLY A 87 -10.71 -14.38 -1.27
C GLY A 87 -9.94 -14.50 0.03
N GLY A 88 -10.63 -14.73 1.14
CA GLY A 88 -10.03 -14.94 2.45
C GLY A 88 -9.10 -13.81 2.89
N VAL A 89 -9.59 -12.58 2.81
CA VAL A 89 -8.76 -11.39 3.06
C VAL A 89 -8.39 -11.29 4.53
N VAL A 90 -7.11 -11.14 4.79
CA VAL A 90 -6.55 -10.85 6.12
C VAL A 90 -5.69 -9.59 6.01
N MET A 91 -6.10 -8.56 6.72
CA MET A 91 -5.34 -7.32 6.85
C MET A 91 -4.68 -7.27 8.21
N LYS A 92 -3.41 -6.93 8.24
CA LYS A 92 -2.67 -6.70 9.48
C LYS A 92 -2.00 -5.34 9.45
N SER A 93 -2.21 -4.57 10.49
CA SER A 93 -1.53 -3.29 10.68
C SER A 93 -1.12 -3.12 12.13
N ALA A 94 -0.33 -2.09 12.42
CA ALA A 94 0.08 -1.79 13.79
C ALA A 94 -1.10 -1.46 14.72
N ARG A 95 -2.24 -1.03 14.16
CA ARG A 95 -3.39 -0.55 14.93
C ARG A 95 -4.59 -1.50 14.91
N ALA A 96 -4.72 -2.28 13.85
CA ALA A 96 -5.91 -3.11 13.66
C ALA A 96 -5.63 -4.30 12.77
N ASP A 97 -6.33 -5.39 13.04
CA ASP A 97 -6.39 -6.57 12.18
C ASP A 97 -7.77 -6.65 11.54
N GLY A 98 -7.82 -6.90 10.25
CA GLY A 98 -9.08 -7.01 9.50
C GLY A 98 -9.24 -8.38 8.84
N PHE A 99 -10.46 -8.86 8.79
CA PHE A 99 -10.83 -10.13 8.16
C PHE A 99 -12.09 -9.94 7.32
N GLY A 100 -12.08 -10.48 6.11
CA GLY A 100 -13.24 -10.39 5.23
C GLY A 100 -13.07 -11.21 3.96
N ASP A 101 -14.00 -11.04 3.03
CA ASP A 101 -13.96 -11.71 1.73
C ASP A 101 -13.28 -10.86 0.66
N THR A 102 -13.50 -9.55 0.69
CA THR A 102 -12.89 -8.60 -0.24
C THR A 102 -12.44 -7.35 0.51
N LEU A 103 -11.39 -6.73 -0.01
CA LEU A 103 -10.87 -5.45 0.46
C LEU A 103 -10.60 -4.54 -0.72
N ASP A 104 -11.13 -3.34 -0.67
CA ASP A 104 -10.83 -2.26 -1.60
C ASP A 104 -10.07 -1.17 -0.86
N TYR A 105 -8.89 -0.84 -1.34
CA TYR A 105 -8.08 0.23 -0.78
C TYR A 105 -7.83 1.31 -1.83
N ASP A 106 -8.29 2.51 -1.54
CA ASP A 106 -7.99 3.70 -2.33
C ASP A 106 -6.78 4.40 -1.71
N VAL A 107 -5.67 4.39 -2.42
CA VAL A 107 -4.39 4.92 -1.92
C VAL A 107 -4.45 6.44 -1.77
N ALA A 108 -5.06 7.14 -2.72
CA ALA A 108 -5.14 8.59 -2.70
C ALA A 108 -6.04 9.12 -1.59
N ALA A 109 -7.18 8.47 -1.37
CA ALA A 109 -8.13 8.82 -0.33
C ALA A 109 -7.76 8.22 1.04
N ASP A 110 -6.79 7.30 1.08
CA ASP A 110 -6.42 6.52 2.27
C ASP A 110 -7.63 5.89 2.95
N THR A 111 -8.50 5.31 2.13
CA THR A 111 -9.76 4.72 2.57
C THR A 111 -9.79 3.24 2.20
N MET A 112 -10.12 2.41 3.17
CA MET A 112 -10.30 0.98 2.99
C MET A 112 -11.75 0.59 3.19
N VAL A 113 -12.25 -0.27 2.31
CA VAL A 113 -13.57 -0.89 2.45
C VAL A 113 -13.38 -2.41 2.52
N LEU A 114 -13.67 -2.95 3.67
CA LEU A 114 -13.62 -4.39 3.93
C LEU A 114 -15.03 -4.96 3.85
N ARG A 115 -15.23 -5.95 2.98
CA ARG A 115 -16.52 -6.62 2.81
C ARG A 115 -16.40 -8.08 3.16
N GLY A 116 -17.43 -8.61 3.79
CA GLY A 116 -17.48 -10.02 4.16
C GLY A 116 -18.76 -10.39 4.87
N ARG A 117 -18.94 -11.68 5.05
CA ARG A 117 -20.05 -12.25 5.83
C ARG A 117 -19.52 -13.19 6.90
N PRO A 118 -19.01 -12.69 8.04
CA PRO A 118 -18.89 -11.28 8.41
C PRO A 118 -17.57 -10.64 7.98
N ALA A 119 -17.55 -9.30 7.89
CA ALA A 119 -16.34 -8.49 7.95
C ALA A 119 -16.02 -8.17 9.41
N LYS A 120 -14.76 -8.31 9.79
CA LYS A 120 -14.30 -8.10 11.17
C LYS A 120 -13.08 -7.20 11.20
N ILE A 121 -13.07 -6.27 12.13
CA ILE A 121 -11.87 -5.50 12.48
C ILE A 121 -11.62 -5.65 13.98
N LYS A 122 -10.41 -6.04 14.32
CA LYS A 122 -9.94 -6.15 15.70
C LYS A 122 -8.91 -5.07 15.97
N THR A 123 -9.17 -4.26 16.99
CA THR A 123 -8.19 -3.33 17.54
C THR A 123 -7.79 -3.79 18.95
N GLU A 124 -6.88 -3.08 19.58
CA GLU A 124 -6.51 -3.38 20.98
C GLU A 124 -7.69 -3.25 21.97
N THR A 125 -8.64 -2.39 21.66
CA THR A 125 -9.74 -2.03 22.56
C THR A 125 -11.11 -2.44 22.07
N GLU A 126 -11.27 -2.70 20.78
CA GLU A 126 -12.58 -2.91 20.16
C GLU A 126 -12.56 -4.01 19.11
N ASP A 127 -13.63 -4.78 19.07
CA ASP A 127 -13.91 -5.73 18.01
C ASP A 127 -15.14 -5.27 17.21
N ILE A 128 -14.95 -4.95 15.94
CA ILE A 128 -16.03 -4.49 15.07
C ILE A 128 -16.38 -5.63 14.11
N THR A 129 -17.65 -5.97 14.05
CA THR A 129 -18.17 -7.01 13.14
C THR A 129 -19.35 -6.46 12.37
N ALA A 130 -19.34 -6.62 11.06
CA ALA A 130 -20.44 -6.22 10.20
C ALA A 130 -20.81 -7.34 9.21
N ARG A 131 -22.09 -7.47 8.92
CA ARG A 131 -22.58 -8.36 7.86
C ARG A 131 -22.68 -7.62 6.54
N GLY A 132 -21.59 -7.20 6.01
CA GLY A 132 -21.59 -6.45 4.78
C GLY A 132 -20.27 -5.76 4.59
N SER A 133 -20.16 -4.50 4.96
CA SER A 133 -18.95 -3.72 4.76
C SER A 133 -18.56 -2.93 6.00
N ILE A 134 -17.26 -2.76 6.17
CA ILE A 134 -16.65 -1.82 7.12
C ILE A 134 -15.78 -0.89 6.29
N THR A 135 -15.99 0.41 6.46
CA THR A 135 -15.15 1.45 5.87
C THR A 135 -14.24 2.01 6.96
N TYR A 136 -12.96 2.07 6.66
CA TYR A 136 -11.93 2.53 7.59
C TYR A 136 -11.10 3.65 6.95
#